data_06e76e0cff7ecf44e1a4cdf0c4fbbdfd
#
_entry.id   06e76e0cff7ecf44e1a4cdf0c4fbbdfd
#
_cell.length_a   1.000
_cell.length_b   1.000
_cell.length_c   1.000
_cell.angle_alpha   90.00
_cell.angle_beta   90.00
_cell.angle_gamma   90.00
#
_symmetry.space_group_name_H-M   'P 1'
#
loop_
_entity.id
_entity.type
_entity.pdbx_description
1 polymer ?
#
loop_
_entity_poly.entity_id
_entity_poly.type
_entity_poly.pdbx_seq_one_letter_code
_entity_poly.pdbx_strand_id
1 'polypeptide(L)'
;MRVLHTLGSDHAAHSRSEKQTTIGSVDSLFDQFAWIYIFCREKLFRDDTKRMIRALWPAGKARSGQTLIELGCGPGFYSCRLAGRFREISVLGVDRSPIQLKRARQKVQSLALTNCGFERDNALNLSHADKSFDVLIASRLFTVLPNRPRAVAEMFRVLRSGGRCFIAEPRYAFWASIPLYAMWLLAGITRFNNGYREPSRARVLSARDMNRLFATQPWKQVKTWREGRYQYVLCEKD
;
A
#
# COMPACT_ATOMS: atom_id res chain seq x y z
N MET A 1 77.22 19.90 -8.26
CA MET A 1 77.82 18.61 -8.69
C MET A 1 76.66 17.61 -8.77
N ARG A 2 76.36 17.09 -9.99
CA ARG A 2 75.49 16.00 -10.40
C ARG A 2 73.98 16.11 -9.97
N VAL A 3 73.07 16.48 -10.82
CA VAL A 3 72.44 15.79 -11.97
C VAL A 3 72.14 14.33 -11.70
N LEU A 4 70.86 14.00 -11.68
CA LEU A 4 70.30 12.87 -12.46
C LEU A 4 68.79 12.91 -12.53
N HIS A 5 68.32 12.85 -13.74
CA HIS A 5 67.03 12.48 -14.28
C HIS A 5 66.43 11.21 -13.70
N THR A 6 65.16 11.13 -13.68
CA THR A 6 64.40 10.04 -14.31
C THR A 6 62.91 10.39 -14.24
N LEU A 7 62.31 10.65 -15.36
CA LEU A 7 61.42 9.78 -16.12
C LEU A 7 60.06 9.50 -15.44
N GLY A 8 59.09 10.01 -16.13
CA GLY A 8 57.67 9.89 -15.94
C GLY A 8 57.11 8.47 -16.00
N SER A 9 55.97 8.35 -15.44
CA SER A 9 55.00 7.36 -15.84
C SER A 9 53.60 7.96 -15.75
N ASP A 10 53.06 8.21 -16.92
CA ASP A 10 51.65 8.50 -17.14
C ASP A 10 50.83 7.33 -16.63
N HIS A 11 50.09 7.54 -15.56
CA HIS A 11 48.92 6.73 -15.27
C HIS A 11 47.66 7.50 -15.69
N ALA A 12 47.27 7.26 -16.93
CA ALA A 12 45.96 7.58 -17.43
C ALA A 12 44.92 6.88 -16.55
N ALA A 13 44.33 7.63 -15.63
CA ALA A 13 43.14 7.22 -14.92
C ALA A 13 41.99 7.13 -15.93
N HIS A 14 41.70 5.90 -16.36
CA HIS A 14 40.46 5.58 -17.04
C HIS A 14 39.31 5.88 -16.07
N SER A 15 38.76 7.07 -16.22
CA SER A 15 37.44 7.34 -15.67
C SER A 15 36.41 6.49 -16.44
N ARG A 16 36.14 5.30 -15.93
CA ARG A 16 34.96 4.56 -16.29
C ARG A 16 33.76 5.38 -15.83
N SER A 17 33.25 6.17 -16.75
CA SER A 17 31.88 6.67 -16.67
C SER A 17 30.98 5.46 -16.45
N GLU A 18 30.60 5.19 -15.22
CA GLU A 18 29.46 4.35 -14.90
C GLU A 18 28.27 5.04 -15.55
N LYS A 19 27.90 4.55 -16.73
CA LYS A 19 26.57 4.76 -17.28
C LYS A 19 25.61 4.24 -16.21
N GLN A 20 25.12 5.12 -15.36
CA GLN A 20 23.89 4.90 -14.63
C GLN A 20 22.83 4.60 -15.67
N THR A 21 22.65 3.32 -15.92
CA THR A 21 21.49 2.82 -16.67
C THR A 21 20.30 3.24 -15.85
N THR A 22 19.69 4.35 -16.24
CA THR A 22 18.37 4.76 -15.78
C THR A 22 17.47 3.60 -16.19
N ILE A 23 17.26 2.66 -15.27
CA ILE A 23 16.24 1.63 -15.43
C ILE A 23 14.94 2.42 -15.49
N GLY A 24 14.45 2.62 -16.71
CA GLY A 24 13.20 3.28 -16.98
C GLY A 24 12.16 2.69 -16.03
N SER A 25 11.51 3.53 -15.26
CA SER A 25 10.45 3.13 -14.36
C SER A 25 9.45 2.34 -15.19
N VAL A 26 9.37 1.03 -14.97
CA VAL A 26 8.31 0.22 -15.57
C VAL A 26 7.01 0.80 -15.05
N ASP A 27 6.26 1.45 -15.94
CA ASP A 27 5.00 2.08 -15.55
C ASP A 27 4.05 1.00 -15.05
N SER A 28 3.51 1.22 -13.86
CA SER A 28 2.51 0.34 -13.29
C SER A 28 1.20 0.47 -14.08
N LEU A 29 0.48 -0.64 -14.26
CA LEU A 29 -0.90 -0.61 -14.80
C LEU A 29 -1.79 0.36 -14.00
N PHE A 30 -1.57 0.44 -12.70
CA PHE A 30 -2.31 1.36 -11.84
C PHE A 30 -1.92 2.83 -12.07
N ASP A 31 -0.74 3.12 -12.59
CA ASP A 31 -0.35 4.46 -12.99
C ASP A 31 -0.94 4.81 -14.35
N GLN A 32 -0.76 3.93 -15.34
CA GLN A 32 -1.22 4.16 -16.72
C GLN A 32 -2.75 4.28 -16.81
N PHE A 33 -3.47 3.40 -16.12
CA PHE A 33 -4.93 3.33 -16.15
C PHE A 33 -5.59 3.65 -14.81
N ALA A 34 -5.00 4.59 -14.08
CA ALA A 34 -5.45 5.00 -12.75
C ALA A 34 -6.96 5.34 -12.70
N TRP A 35 -7.48 5.96 -13.77
CA TRP A 35 -8.89 6.34 -13.86
C TRP A 35 -9.86 5.16 -13.80
N ILE A 36 -9.49 3.99 -14.40
CA ILE A 36 -10.31 2.78 -14.33
C ILE A 36 -10.40 2.29 -12.90
N TYR A 37 -9.24 2.20 -12.24
CA TYR A 37 -9.20 1.76 -10.85
C TYR A 37 -10.04 2.66 -9.95
N ILE A 38 -9.94 3.98 -10.14
CA ILE A 38 -10.71 4.96 -9.38
C ILE A 38 -12.21 4.82 -9.64
N PHE A 39 -12.61 4.71 -10.90
CA PHE A 39 -14.01 4.48 -11.26
C PHE A 39 -14.55 3.21 -10.59
N CYS A 40 -13.82 2.10 -10.69
CA CYS A 40 -14.18 0.86 -10.01
C CYS A 40 -14.24 1.04 -8.49
N ARG A 41 -13.29 1.80 -7.92
CA ARG A 41 -13.21 2.06 -6.48
C ARG A 41 -14.41 2.85 -5.98
N GLU A 42 -14.83 3.84 -6.71
CA GLU A 42 -15.92 4.74 -6.30
C GLU A 42 -17.32 4.19 -6.60
N LYS A 43 -17.47 3.45 -7.69
CA LYS A 43 -18.79 3.03 -8.21
C LYS A 43 -19.10 1.55 -8.01
N LEU A 44 -18.08 0.67 -8.07
CA LEU A 44 -18.30 -0.78 -8.05
C LEU A 44 -17.92 -1.44 -6.73
N PHE A 45 -16.96 -0.85 -6.01
CA PHE A 45 -16.47 -1.44 -4.78
C PHE A 45 -17.26 -0.98 -3.57
N ARG A 46 -17.45 -1.92 -2.66
CA ARG A 46 -18.14 -1.66 -1.40
C ARG A 46 -17.35 -0.66 -0.55
N ASP A 47 -18.06 0.24 0.09
CA ASP A 47 -17.53 1.11 1.12
C ASP A 47 -17.60 0.40 2.49
N ASP A 48 -16.44 0.10 3.04
CA ASP A 48 -16.30 -0.57 4.33
C ASP A 48 -16.00 0.40 5.49
N THR A 49 -16.08 1.72 5.29
CA THR A 49 -15.76 2.72 6.31
C THR A 49 -16.51 2.46 7.63
N LYS A 50 -17.81 2.20 7.58
CA LYS A 50 -18.60 1.92 8.79
C LYS A 50 -18.14 0.65 9.52
N ARG A 51 -17.66 -0.37 8.77
CA ARG A 51 -17.13 -1.63 9.35
C ARG A 51 -15.78 -1.40 10.00
N MET A 52 -14.90 -0.68 9.31
CA MET A 52 -13.61 -0.28 9.86
C MET A 52 -13.79 0.46 11.18
N ILE A 53 -14.68 1.45 11.21
CA ILE A 53 -14.95 2.22 12.43
C ILE A 53 -15.46 1.33 13.57
N ARG A 54 -16.43 0.46 13.31
CA ARG A 54 -16.96 -0.44 14.35
C ARG A 54 -15.92 -1.43 14.87
N ALA A 55 -15.06 -1.94 13.99
CA ALA A 55 -14.04 -2.91 14.37
C ALA A 55 -12.87 -2.26 15.12
N LEU A 56 -12.39 -1.14 14.65
CA LEU A 56 -11.22 -0.46 15.19
C LEU A 56 -11.56 0.36 16.45
N TRP A 57 -12.75 0.98 16.46
CA TRP A 57 -13.23 1.82 17.56
C TRP A 57 -14.65 1.42 17.98
N PRO A 58 -14.81 0.33 18.76
CA PRO A 58 -16.14 -0.17 19.15
C PRO A 58 -17.00 0.88 19.87
N ALA A 59 -16.38 1.79 20.60
CA ALA A 59 -17.07 2.92 21.27
C ALA A 59 -17.44 4.06 20.28
N GLY A 60 -17.16 3.91 18.99
CA GLY A 60 -17.43 4.91 17.97
C GLY A 60 -16.55 6.16 18.02
N LYS A 61 -15.57 6.21 18.89
CA LYS A 61 -14.65 7.35 19.12
C LYS A 61 -13.19 6.88 19.07
N ALA A 62 -12.36 7.57 18.31
CA ALA A 62 -10.92 7.41 18.34
C ALA A 62 -10.33 8.17 19.56
N ARG A 63 -9.20 7.71 20.06
CA ARG A 63 -8.46 8.47 21.10
C ARG A 63 -7.71 9.62 20.42
N SER A 64 -7.72 10.79 21.03
CA SER A 64 -6.95 11.93 20.56
C SER A 64 -5.45 11.60 20.48
N GLY A 65 -4.81 12.04 19.41
CA GLY A 65 -3.40 11.78 19.14
C GLY A 65 -3.08 10.38 18.59
N GLN A 66 -4.07 9.51 18.36
CA GLN A 66 -3.81 8.23 17.68
C GLN A 66 -3.28 8.44 16.27
N THR A 67 -2.37 7.54 15.87
CA THR A 67 -1.81 7.50 14.52
C THR A 67 -2.36 6.31 13.74
N LEU A 68 -2.84 6.56 12.52
CA LEU A 68 -3.35 5.54 11.61
C LEU A 68 -2.51 5.49 10.33
N ILE A 69 -2.15 4.30 9.88
CA ILE A 69 -1.57 4.07 8.55
C ILE A 69 -2.51 3.24 7.67
N GLU A 70 -2.72 3.66 6.42
CA GLU A 70 -3.37 2.87 5.37
C GLU A 70 -2.34 2.37 4.37
N LEU A 71 -2.19 1.05 4.22
CA LEU A 71 -1.30 0.43 3.23
C LEU A 71 -2.04 0.19 1.91
N GLY A 72 -1.43 0.64 0.80
CA GLY A 72 -2.06 0.60 -0.51
C GLY A 72 -3.26 1.55 -0.59
N CYS A 73 -3.08 2.78 -0.13
CA CYS A 73 -4.17 3.76 0.01
C CYS A 73 -4.79 4.19 -1.34
N GLY A 74 -4.09 3.96 -2.46
CA GLY A 74 -4.53 4.40 -3.78
C GLY A 74 -4.86 5.90 -3.80
N PRO A 75 -6.05 6.31 -4.28
CA PRO A 75 -6.46 7.71 -4.33
C PRO A 75 -6.96 8.25 -2.96
N GLY A 76 -6.61 7.61 -1.85
CA GLY A 76 -6.90 8.08 -0.49
C GLY A 76 -8.36 7.96 -0.05
N PHE A 77 -9.07 6.93 -0.50
CA PHE A 77 -10.50 6.79 -0.22
C PHE A 77 -10.81 6.64 1.27
N TYR A 78 -10.17 5.68 1.95
CA TYR A 78 -10.42 5.46 3.37
C TYR A 78 -9.64 6.45 4.24
N SER A 79 -8.39 6.76 3.89
CA SER A 79 -7.60 7.77 4.61
C SER A 79 -8.35 9.08 4.75
N CYS A 80 -8.87 9.64 3.65
CA CYS A 80 -9.62 10.90 3.70
C CYS A 80 -10.93 10.78 4.49
N ARG A 81 -11.66 9.66 4.38
CA ARG A 81 -12.90 9.45 5.11
C ARG A 81 -12.70 9.31 6.61
N LEU A 82 -11.67 8.58 7.02
CA LEU A 82 -11.34 8.41 8.44
C LEU A 82 -10.80 9.69 9.04
N ALA A 83 -9.92 10.42 8.32
CA ALA A 83 -9.43 11.73 8.76
C ALA A 83 -10.57 12.75 8.88
N GLY A 84 -11.51 12.77 7.94
CA GLY A 84 -12.68 13.63 7.99
C GLY A 84 -13.62 13.29 9.14
N ARG A 85 -13.74 12.00 9.50
CA ARG A 85 -14.60 11.53 10.59
C ARG A 85 -13.99 11.75 11.96
N PHE A 86 -12.66 11.62 12.08
CA PHE A 86 -11.90 11.72 13.33
C PHE A 86 -10.83 12.78 13.16
N ARG A 87 -11.15 14.02 13.51
CA ARG A 87 -10.22 15.16 13.34
C ARG A 87 -9.07 15.12 14.35
N GLU A 88 -9.25 14.38 15.43
CA GLU A 88 -8.31 14.23 16.54
C GLU A 88 -7.18 13.22 16.30
N ILE A 89 -7.22 12.43 15.22
CA ILE A 89 -6.16 11.46 14.87
C ILE A 89 -5.33 11.97 13.69
N SER A 90 -4.11 11.44 13.57
CA SER A 90 -3.26 11.64 12.39
C SER A 90 -3.38 10.43 11.46
N VAL A 91 -3.65 10.66 10.19
CA VAL A 91 -3.81 9.61 9.17
C VAL A 91 -2.72 9.73 8.12
N LEU A 92 -2.02 8.64 7.86
CA LEU A 92 -1.03 8.50 6.81
C LEU A 92 -1.48 7.43 5.81
N GLY A 93 -1.62 7.78 4.55
CA GLY A 93 -1.80 6.83 3.46
C GLY A 93 -0.49 6.56 2.74
N VAL A 94 -0.14 5.29 2.53
CA VAL A 94 1.04 4.92 1.74
C VAL A 94 0.68 4.08 0.53
N ASP A 95 1.31 4.39 -0.60
CA ASP A 95 1.15 3.65 -1.86
C ASP A 95 2.43 3.69 -2.69
N ARG A 96 2.61 2.74 -3.59
CA ARG A 96 3.74 2.73 -4.51
C ARG A 96 3.54 3.65 -5.72
N SER A 97 2.29 3.92 -6.10
CA SER A 97 1.89 4.68 -7.28
C SER A 97 1.96 6.19 -7.02
N PRO A 98 2.88 6.94 -7.67
CA PRO A 98 2.95 8.38 -7.53
C PRO A 98 1.70 9.09 -8.09
N ILE A 99 1.07 8.50 -9.11
CA ILE A 99 -0.15 9.05 -9.73
C ILE A 99 -1.33 8.94 -8.76
N GLN A 100 -1.48 7.79 -8.09
CA GLN A 100 -2.52 7.62 -7.07
C GLN A 100 -2.32 8.58 -5.90
N LEU A 101 -1.09 8.71 -5.42
CA LEU A 101 -0.74 9.64 -4.33
C LEU A 101 -0.98 11.11 -4.71
N LYS A 102 -0.71 11.51 -5.96
CA LYS A 102 -1.04 12.85 -6.44
C LYS A 102 -2.54 13.13 -6.30
N ARG A 103 -3.39 12.18 -6.71
CA ARG A 103 -4.86 12.29 -6.58
C ARG A 103 -5.31 12.29 -5.12
N ALA A 104 -4.69 11.48 -4.27
CA ALA A 104 -4.97 11.45 -2.85
C ALA A 104 -4.68 12.82 -2.19
N ARG A 105 -3.55 13.46 -2.52
CA ARG A 105 -3.20 14.81 -2.04
C ARG A 105 -4.17 15.87 -2.54
N GLN A 106 -4.59 15.82 -3.80
CA GLN A 106 -5.62 16.70 -4.35
C GLN A 106 -6.94 16.56 -3.58
N LYS A 107 -7.32 15.34 -3.22
CA LYS A 107 -8.52 15.05 -2.43
C LYS A 107 -8.43 15.61 -1.01
N VAL A 108 -7.29 15.50 -0.35
CA VAL A 108 -7.06 16.16 0.96
C VAL A 108 -7.26 17.66 0.87
N GLN A 109 -6.68 18.29 -0.15
CA GLN A 109 -6.82 19.73 -0.37
C GLN A 109 -8.28 20.13 -0.59
N SER A 110 -9.01 19.40 -1.46
CA SER A 110 -10.41 19.69 -1.76
C SER A 110 -11.35 19.49 -0.55
N LEU A 111 -10.98 18.65 0.40
CA LEU A 111 -11.72 18.38 1.63
C LEU A 111 -11.23 19.21 2.83
N ALA A 112 -10.24 20.07 2.63
CA ALA A 112 -9.59 20.86 3.68
C ALA A 112 -9.19 20.03 4.92
N LEU A 113 -8.59 18.85 4.68
CA LEU A 113 -8.12 17.97 5.75
C LEU A 113 -6.70 18.36 6.16
N THR A 114 -6.50 18.64 7.46
CA THR A 114 -5.21 19.02 8.02
C THR A 114 -4.50 17.86 8.72
N ASN A 115 -5.22 16.76 8.97
CA ASN A 115 -4.77 15.59 9.71
C ASN A 115 -4.56 14.35 8.83
N CYS A 116 -4.39 14.52 7.51
CA CYS A 116 -4.20 13.43 6.56
C CYS A 116 -3.04 13.72 5.61
N GLY A 117 -2.04 12.84 5.61
CA GLY A 117 -0.87 12.89 4.73
C GLY A 117 -0.76 11.68 3.81
N PHE A 118 0.09 11.79 2.78
CA PHE A 118 0.34 10.69 1.83
C PHE A 118 1.81 10.62 1.45
N GLU A 119 2.37 9.40 1.48
CA GLU A 119 3.77 9.13 1.17
C GLU A 119 3.92 7.95 0.21
N ARG A 120 5.01 7.95 -0.55
CA ARG A 120 5.37 6.82 -1.39
C ARG A 120 6.15 5.81 -0.57
N ASP A 121 5.58 4.62 -0.40
CA ASP A 121 6.23 3.56 0.37
C ASP A 121 5.84 2.17 -0.15
N ASN A 122 6.55 1.15 0.32
CA ASN A 122 6.36 -0.24 -0.06
C ASN A 122 5.86 -1.06 1.13
N ALA A 123 4.65 -1.59 1.06
CA ALA A 123 4.06 -2.43 2.10
C ALA A 123 4.88 -3.69 2.45
N LEU A 124 5.85 -4.07 1.61
CA LEU A 124 6.79 -5.18 1.87
C LEU A 124 8.06 -4.75 2.61
N ASN A 125 8.30 -3.47 2.76
CA ASN A 125 9.46 -2.90 3.45
C ASN A 125 9.19 -1.44 3.73
N LEU A 126 8.44 -1.19 4.81
CA LEU A 126 8.02 0.15 5.21
C LEU A 126 9.20 0.95 5.77
N SER A 127 9.30 2.22 5.35
CA SER A 127 10.34 3.15 5.82
C SER A 127 10.13 3.61 7.27
N HIS A 128 8.99 3.27 7.87
CA HIS A 128 8.63 3.66 9.22
C HIS A 128 9.27 2.77 10.28
N ALA A 129 9.59 3.36 11.43
CA ALA A 129 10.15 2.65 12.57
C ALA A 129 9.16 1.65 13.18
N ASP A 130 9.67 0.71 13.97
CA ASP A 130 8.85 -0.21 14.76
C ASP A 130 7.92 0.57 15.69
N LYS A 131 6.72 0.02 15.90
CA LYS A 131 5.75 0.58 16.86
C LYS A 131 5.42 2.06 16.63
N SER A 132 5.27 2.47 15.37
CA SER A 132 4.97 3.86 14.99
C SER A 132 3.48 4.19 14.97
N PHE A 133 2.62 3.18 14.78
CA PHE A 133 1.19 3.39 14.55
C PHE A 133 0.31 2.66 15.56
N ASP A 134 -0.80 3.31 15.94
CA ASP A 134 -1.83 2.71 16.80
C ASP A 134 -2.82 1.87 16.00
N VAL A 135 -3.08 2.28 14.76
CA VAL A 135 -4.06 1.64 13.87
C VAL A 135 -3.46 1.44 12.48
N LEU A 136 -3.71 0.27 11.91
CA LEU A 136 -3.34 -0.05 10.53
C LEU A 136 -4.58 -0.53 9.77
N ILE A 137 -4.76 -0.05 8.56
CA ILE A 137 -5.77 -0.57 7.64
C ILE A 137 -5.16 -0.93 6.29
N ALA A 138 -5.71 -1.97 5.66
CA ALA A 138 -5.44 -2.27 4.26
C ALA A 138 -6.71 -2.83 3.61
N SER A 139 -6.99 -2.37 2.40
CA SER A 139 -8.15 -2.84 1.65
C SER A 139 -7.75 -3.21 0.24
N ARG A 140 -8.04 -4.48 -0.16
CA ARG A 140 -7.78 -5.01 -1.49
C ARG A 140 -6.30 -5.04 -1.90
N LEU A 141 -5.42 -5.00 -0.90
CA LEU A 141 -3.97 -4.98 -1.09
C LEU A 141 -3.43 -6.39 -1.35
N PHE A 142 -3.90 -7.37 -0.60
CA PHE A 142 -3.39 -8.75 -0.67
C PHE A 142 -3.67 -9.45 -2.01
N THR A 143 -4.64 -8.97 -2.80
CA THR A 143 -4.93 -9.49 -4.15
C THR A 143 -3.79 -9.26 -5.13
N VAL A 144 -2.95 -8.25 -4.92
CA VAL A 144 -1.86 -7.84 -5.83
C VAL A 144 -0.46 -7.99 -5.23
N LEU A 145 -0.35 -8.25 -3.92
CA LEU A 145 0.95 -8.40 -3.26
C LEU A 145 1.66 -9.70 -3.67
N PRO A 146 2.95 -9.62 -4.06
CA PRO A 146 3.75 -10.78 -4.42
C PRO A 146 4.17 -11.60 -3.19
N ASN A 147 4.49 -10.95 -2.07
CA ASN A 147 4.94 -11.59 -0.82
C ASN A 147 4.06 -11.16 0.36
N ARG A 148 2.98 -11.89 0.57
CA ARG A 148 2.00 -11.60 1.61
C ARG A 148 2.51 -11.80 3.04
N PRO A 149 3.30 -12.87 3.36
CA PRO A 149 3.89 -13.03 4.69
C PRO A 149 4.77 -11.85 5.09
N ARG A 150 5.57 -11.33 4.15
CA ARG A 150 6.42 -10.16 4.41
C ARG A 150 5.58 -8.92 4.73
N ALA A 151 4.48 -8.71 4.02
CA ALA A 151 3.57 -7.60 4.32
C ALA A 151 2.96 -7.72 5.72
N VAL A 152 2.53 -8.93 6.13
CA VAL A 152 1.99 -9.15 7.48
C VAL A 152 3.06 -8.92 8.56
N ALA A 153 4.31 -9.31 8.31
CA ALA A 153 5.43 -9.03 9.22
C ALA A 153 5.66 -7.51 9.36
N GLU A 154 5.64 -6.75 8.27
CA GLU A 154 5.76 -5.29 8.31
C GLU A 154 4.57 -4.62 9.03
N MET A 155 3.34 -5.09 8.79
CA MET A 155 2.15 -4.63 9.50
C MET A 155 2.30 -4.84 11.00
N PHE A 156 2.77 -6.03 11.41
CA PHE A 156 3.02 -6.34 12.82
C PHE A 156 4.13 -5.47 13.39
N ARG A 157 5.22 -5.28 12.66
CA ARG A 157 6.38 -4.50 13.09
C ARG A 157 6.01 -3.04 13.43
N VAL A 158 5.31 -2.38 12.50
CA VAL A 158 5.00 -0.94 12.63
C VAL A 158 3.89 -0.64 13.61
N LEU A 159 3.06 -1.62 13.99
CA LEU A 159 2.03 -1.43 15.00
C LEU A 159 2.61 -1.38 16.41
N ARG A 160 2.08 -0.48 17.23
CA ARG A 160 2.34 -0.40 18.68
C ARG A 160 1.72 -1.57 19.43
N SER A 161 2.20 -1.84 20.62
CA SER A 161 1.48 -2.71 21.57
C SER A 161 0.08 -2.15 21.84
N GLY A 162 -0.93 -3.02 21.87
CA GLY A 162 -2.34 -2.63 21.90
C GLY A 162 -2.90 -2.08 20.60
N GLY A 163 -2.07 -1.98 19.56
CA GLY A 163 -2.47 -1.50 18.24
C GLY A 163 -3.37 -2.49 17.49
N ARG A 164 -4.23 -1.99 16.62
CA ARG A 164 -5.20 -2.79 15.85
C ARG A 164 -4.96 -2.69 14.36
N CYS A 165 -5.12 -3.84 13.68
CA CYS A 165 -5.03 -3.95 12.24
C CYS A 165 -6.36 -4.43 11.65
N PHE A 166 -6.89 -3.71 10.66
CA PHE A 166 -8.11 -4.11 9.94
C PHE A 166 -7.82 -4.32 8.46
N ILE A 167 -8.17 -5.50 7.95
CA ILE A 167 -8.00 -5.88 6.56
C ILE A 167 -9.36 -6.18 5.93
N ALA A 168 -9.57 -5.65 4.73
CA ALA A 168 -10.76 -5.93 3.91
C ALA A 168 -10.36 -6.45 2.54
N GLU A 169 -10.67 -7.71 2.24
CA GLU A 169 -10.28 -8.36 0.99
C GLU A 169 -11.48 -9.00 0.26
N PRO A 170 -11.48 -9.03 -1.08
CA PRO A 170 -12.52 -9.71 -1.83
C PRO A 170 -12.43 -11.23 -1.63
N ARG A 171 -13.58 -11.91 -1.71
CA ARG A 171 -13.68 -13.37 -1.60
C ARG A 171 -13.66 -14.08 -2.96
N TYR A 172 -14.00 -13.36 -4.02
CA TYR A 172 -14.18 -13.95 -5.35
C TYR A 172 -13.20 -13.34 -6.34
N ALA A 173 -12.35 -14.17 -6.93
CA ALA A 173 -11.32 -13.75 -7.86
C ALA A 173 -11.88 -13.04 -9.10
N PHE A 174 -13.03 -13.48 -9.63
CA PHE A 174 -13.68 -12.87 -10.77
C PHE A 174 -13.93 -11.37 -10.55
N TRP A 175 -14.69 -11.03 -9.51
CA TRP A 175 -15.02 -9.64 -9.19
C TRP A 175 -13.80 -8.79 -8.82
N ALA A 176 -12.81 -9.41 -8.16
CA ALA A 176 -11.56 -8.74 -7.82
C ALA A 176 -10.69 -8.46 -9.05
N SER A 177 -10.83 -9.27 -10.10
CA SER A 177 -10.02 -9.17 -11.33
C SER A 177 -10.59 -8.19 -12.37
N ILE A 178 -11.85 -7.77 -12.25
CA ILE A 178 -12.49 -6.88 -13.25
C ILE A 178 -11.63 -5.65 -13.57
N PRO A 179 -11.12 -4.87 -12.59
CA PRO A 179 -10.28 -3.72 -12.90
C PRO A 179 -8.98 -4.11 -13.59
N LEU A 180 -8.37 -5.22 -13.17
CA LEU A 180 -7.13 -5.72 -13.77
C LEU A 180 -7.36 -6.15 -15.21
N TYR A 181 -8.41 -6.90 -15.49
CA TYR A 181 -8.77 -7.28 -16.87
C TYR A 181 -9.04 -6.07 -17.76
N ALA A 182 -9.76 -5.07 -17.25
CA ALA A 182 -10.02 -3.85 -18.02
C ALA A 182 -8.72 -3.10 -18.33
N MET A 183 -7.82 -2.97 -17.36
CA MET A 183 -6.52 -2.33 -17.56
C MET A 183 -5.62 -3.11 -18.51
N TRP A 184 -5.57 -4.45 -18.42
CA TRP A 184 -4.80 -5.29 -19.32
C TRP A 184 -5.36 -5.29 -20.75
N LEU A 185 -6.68 -5.26 -20.92
CA LEU A 185 -7.33 -5.15 -22.21
C LEU A 185 -6.93 -3.83 -22.90
N LEU A 186 -7.00 -2.73 -22.17
CA LEU A 186 -6.60 -1.43 -22.70
C LEU A 186 -5.09 -1.36 -22.99
N ALA A 187 -4.25 -1.94 -22.14
CA ALA A 187 -2.81 -2.03 -22.40
C ALA A 187 -2.52 -2.78 -23.72
N GLY A 188 -3.26 -3.86 -24.00
CA GLY A 188 -3.16 -4.61 -25.26
C GLY A 188 -3.60 -3.80 -26.47
N ILE A 189 -4.71 -3.08 -26.39
CA ILE A 189 -5.25 -2.24 -27.47
C ILE A 189 -4.33 -1.04 -27.75
N THR A 190 -3.78 -0.41 -26.72
CA THR A 190 -2.94 0.79 -26.84
C THR A 190 -1.48 0.48 -27.09
N ARG A 191 -1.10 -0.80 -27.25
CA ARG A 191 0.28 -1.29 -27.42
C ARG A 191 1.25 -0.89 -26.30
N PHE A 192 0.75 -0.47 -25.14
CA PHE A 192 1.54 -0.21 -23.93
C PHE A 192 1.89 -1.51 -23.17
N ASN A 193 2.12 -2.61 -23.87
CA ASN A 193 2.25 -3.94 -23.25
C ASN A 193 3.68 -4.25 -22.76
N ASN A 194 4.51 -3.24 -22.51
CA ASN A 194 5.92 -3.44 -22.18
C ASN A 194 6.18 -3.38 -20.69
N GLY A 195 6.29 -4.55 -20.07
CA GLY A 195 6.97 -4.69 -18.76
C GLY A 195 6.13 -4.49 -17.51
N TYR A 196 4.81 -4.51 -17.56
CA TYR A 196 3.96 -4.47 -16.38
C TYR A 196 4.15 -5.71 -15.51
N ARG A 197 4.29 -5.50 -14.20
CA ARG A 197 4.50 -6.57 -13.20
C ARG A 197 3.23 -7.01 -12.50
N GLU A 198 2.14 -6.28 -12.68
CA GLU A 198 0.86 -6.62 -12.09
C GLU A 198 0.28 -7.89 -12.70
N PRO A 199 -0.29 -8.78 -11.88
CA PRO A 199 -0.94 -9.98 -12.41
C PRO A 199 -2.20 -9.62 -13.20
N SER A 200 -2.48 -10.33 -14.28
CA SER A 200 -3.73 -10.19 -15.04
C SER A 200 -4.97 -10.64 -14.23
N ARG A 201 -4.76 -11.42 -13.19
CA ARG A 201 -5.80 -11.93 -12.27
C ARG A 201 -5.48 -11.60 -10.82
N ALA A 202 -6.50 -11.16 -10.09
CA ALA A 202 -6.40 -11.00 -8.64
C ALA A 202 -6.22 -12.37 -7.96
N ARG A 203 -5.23 -12.49 -7.09
CA ARG A 203 -4.99 -13.70 -6.29
C ARG A 203 -5.73 -13.59 -4.97
N VAL A 204 -6.96 -14.07 -4.94
CA VAL A 204 -7.80 -14.06 -3.74
C VAL A 204 -7.39 -15.19 -2.79
N LEU A 205 -7.25 -14.86 -1.51
CA LEU A 205 -7.01 -15.84 -0.45
C LEU A 205 -8.31 -16.53 -0.02
N SER A 206 -8.26 -17.83 0.26
CA SER A 206 -9.33 -18.49 1.00
C SER A 206 -9.34 -18.02 2.47
N ALA A 207 -10.44 -18.27 3.20
CA ALA A 207 -10.45 -17.93 4.63
C ALA A 207 -9.43 -18.72 5.44
N ARG A 208 -9.16 -19.98 5.05
CA ARG A 208 -8.13 -20.81 5.68
C ARG A 208 -6.75 -20.21 5.46
N ASP A 209 -6.45 -19.78 4.21
CA ASP A 209 -5.17 -19.18 3.88
C ASP A 209 -4.99 -17.81 4.55
N MET A 210 -6.08 -17.04 4.67
CA MET A 210 -6.07 -15.78 5.40
C MET A 210 -5.71 -16.02 6.88
N ASN A 211 -6.38 -16.98 7.54
CA ASN A 211 -6.07 -17.34 8.92
C ASN A 211 -4.62 -17.80 9.10
N ARG A 212 -4.13 -18.69 8.21
CA ARG A 212 -2.74 -19.16 8.24
C ARG A 212 -1.75 -18.02 8.05
N LEU A 213 -2.06 -17.10 7.12
CA LEU A 213 -1.21 -15.96 6.83
C LEU A 213 -1.06 -15.04 8.04
N PHE A 214 -2.15 -14.70 8.71
CA PHE A 214 -2.07 -13.84 9.89
C PHE A 214 -1.51 -14.56 11.11
N ALA A 215 -1.67 -15.88 11.23
CA ALA A 215 -1.03 -16.69 12.27
C ALA A 215 0.51 -16.77 12.18
N THR A 216 1.13 -16.21 11.14
CA THR A 216 2.60 -16.10 11.03
C THR A 216 3.22 -15.09 12.00
N GLN A 217 2.41 -14.24 12.63
CA GLN A 217 2.86 -13.26 13.62
C GLN A 217 2.16 -13.51 14.96
N PRO A 218 2.80 -13.16 16.08
CA PRO A 218 2.27 -13.40 17.43
C PRO A 218 1.24 -12.32 17.82
N TRP A 219 0.12 -12.26 17.10
CA TRP A 219 -0.98 -11.40 17.47
C TRP A 219 -1.63 -11.87 18.78
N LYS A 220 -2.00 -10.96 19.65
CA LYS A 220 -2.83 -11.26 20.82
C LYS A 220 -4.18 -11.86 20.41
N GLN A 221 -4.77 -11.30 19.37
CA GLN A 221 -6.04 -11.75 18.83
C GLN A 221 -6.07 -11.63 17.33
N VAL A 222 -6.63 -12.64 16.65
CA VAL A 222 -6.98 -12.61 15.21
C VAL A 222 -8.43 -13.03 15.09
N LYS A 223 -9.27 -12.13 14.59
CA LYS A 223 -10.68 -12.39 14.29
C LYS A 223 -10.91 -12.28 12.80
N THR A 224 -11.48 -13.32 12.19
CA THR A 224 -11.82 -13.32 10.77
C THR A 224 -13.32 -13.54 10.60
N TRP A 225 -13.91 -12.87 9.60
CA TRP A 225 -15.32 -13.09 9.24
C TRP A 225 -15.54 -12.79 7.76
N ARG A 226 -16.70 -13.18 7.28
CA ARG A 226 -17.13 -12.98 5.89
C ARG A 226 -18.47 -12.28 5.86
N GLU A 227 -18.63 -11.35 4.91
CA GLU A 227 -19.91 -10.69 4.68
C GLU A 227 -20.06 -10.33 3.21
N GLY A 228 -21.03 -10.93 2.55
CA GLY A 228 -21.24 -10.77 1.11
C GLY A 228 -20.03 -11.19 0.30
N ARG A 229 -19.52 -10.30 -0.56
CA ARG A 229 -18.38 -10.55 -1.45
C ARG A 229 -17.02 -10.28 -0.80
N TYR A 230 -16.97 -9.95 0.49
CA TYR A 230 -15.74 -9.60 1.21
C TYR A 230 -15.47 -10.51 2.39
N GLN A 231 -14.22 -10.58 2.76
CA GLN A 231 -13.71 -11.17 3.98
C GLN A 231 -12.83 -10.17 4.71
N TYR A 232 -12.81 -10.28 6.01
CA TYR A 232 -12.18 -9.32 6.90
C TYR A 232 -11.29 -10.02 7.91
N VAL A 233 -10.24 -9.31 8.30
CA VAL A 233 -9.40 -9.68 9.43
C VAL A 233 -9.30 -8.48 10.35
N LEU A 234 -9.45 -8.72 11.64
CA LEU A 234 -9.12 -7.79 12.71
C LEU A 234 -8.07 -8.46 13.58
N CYS A 235 -6.91 -7.83 13.69
CA CYS A 235 -5.85 -8.25 14.60
C CYS A 235 -5.65 -7.21 15.70
N GLU A 236 -5.24 -7.68 16.88
CA GLU A 236 -4.76 -6.85 17.97
C GLU A 236 -3.36 -7.34 18.35
N LYS A 237 -2.42 -6.41 18.50
CA LYS A 237 -1.06 -6.69 18.95
C LYS A 237 -0.97 -6.54 20.45
N ASP A 238 -0.18 -7.41 21.13
CA ASP A 238 0.13 -7.28 22.55
C ASP A 238 0.88 -6.01 22.87
#